data_29bd065307e498f47bd592dc767dd4f1
#
_entry.id   29bd065307e498f47bd592dc767dd4f1
#
_cell.length_a   1.000
_cell.length_b   1.000
_cell.length_c   1.000
_cell.angle_alpha   90.00
_cell.angle_beta   90.00
_cell.angle_gamma   90.00
#
_symmetry.space_group_name_H-M   'P 1'
#
loop_
_entity.id
_entity.type
_entity.pdbx_description
1 polymer ?
#
loop_
_entity_poly.entity_id
_entity_poly.type
_entity_poly.pdbx_seq_one_letter_code
_entity_poly.pdbx_strand_id
1 'polypeptide(L)'
;MSSVASEITVFFILILLGFLLKFKFNKPDFKNGLKLYILNIALPATIFISIVSVQINSKYLLFPLIALFFNIMIFFLSPVLLKISNITDARKKRTLFMLLASFAPGLSCFPIINEFLGYESLAKASIIDFGNKLFVLIFLFFVAFKFHNSNQNNTNNNNNKPINTIIKSLFLEPINIIIFMAILFLSSRSTINDIPILLIDLFSKIKDTLTPVVLIFIGLSIVFNRNVFKNILPLLFLRSGLCLLISTACMQITGFNLSEDIKLFIVLSLSSVSFWPFLHMTFVDNLEKNIEEEKKTFDTRYGLNFLAYSLPFSTITILSLFPNEQLLLNFNNVYFISISFLLIGIFLTIIFNPYRFKSKEKKSMDGINYIREFFTNKLETTQK
;
A
#
# COMPACT_ATOMS: atom_id res chain seq x y z
N MET A 1 -27.29 18.83 3.00
CA MET A 1 -26.23 17.79 2.98
C MET A 1 -25.23 18.17 4.05
N SER A 2 -24.73 17.24 4.85
CA SER A 2 -23.61 17.53 5.76
C SER A 2 -22.41 18.04 4.94
N SER A 3 -21.57 18.91 5.49
CA SER A 3 -20.35 19.40 4.81
C SER A 3 -19.51 18.25 4.26
N VAL A 4 -19.37 17.18 5.04
CA VAL A 4 -18.66 15.95 4.67
C VAL A 4 -19.25 15.28 3.41
N ALA A 5 -20.58 15.19 3.29
CA ALA A 5 -21.20 14.57 2.11
C ALA A 5 -20.97 15.39 0.83
N SER A 6 -20.93 16.75 0.93
CA SER A 6 -20.61 17.61 -0.21
C SER A 6 -19.15 17.46 -0.66
N GLU A 7 -18.21 17.40 0.28
CA GLU A 7 -16.77 17.18 -0.02
C GLU A 7 -16.52 15.82 -0.68
N ILE A 8 -17.13 14.76 -0.16
CA ILE A 8 -17.05 13.42 -0.77
C ILE A 8 -17.60 13.43 -2.19
N THR A 9 -18.70 14.15 -2.44
CA THR A 9 -19.25 14.30 -3.77
C THR A 9 -18.28 15.00 -4.71
N VAL A 10 -17.60 16.06 -4.26
CA VAL A 10 -16.53 16.73 -5.03
C VAL A 10 -15.39 15.75 -5.35
N PHE A 11 -14.97 14.91 -4.41
CA PHE A 11 -13.94 13.91 -4.63
C PHE A 11 -14.35 12.91 -5.74
N PHE A 12 -15.59 12.40 -5.71
CA PHE A 12 -16.08 11.54 -6.78
C PHE A 12 -16.16 12.25 -8.14
N ILE A 13 -16.54 13.54 -8.16
CA ILE A 13 -16.53 14.35 -9.39
C ILE A 13 -15.11 14.49 -9.94
N LEU A 14 -14.10 14.73 -9.10
CA LEU A 14 -12.70 14.84 -9.53
C LEU A 14 -12.17 13.49 -10.07
N ILE A 15 -12.53 12.36 -9.45
CA ILE A 15 -12.20 11.03 -9.96
C ILE A 15 -12.88 10.80 -11.32
N LEU A 16 -14.16 11.15 -11.47
CA LEU A 16 -14.88 11.06 -12.72
C LEU A 16 -14.28 11.94 -13.81
N LEU A 17 -13.92 13.18 -13.47
CA LEU A 17 -13.21 14.09 -14.37
C LEU A 17 -11.91 13.45 -14.87
N GLY A 18 -11.11 12.90 -13.98
CA GLY A 18 -9.89 12.18 -14.33
C GLY A 18 -10.17 11.00 -15.27
N PHE A 19 -11.23 10.23 -15.01
CA PHE A 19 -11.65 9.16 -15.90
C PHE A 19 -12.07 9.65 -17.29
N LEU A 20 -12.80 10.74 -17.39
CA LEU A 20 -13.17 11.36 -18.67
C LEU A 20 -11.94 11.89 -19.42
N LEU A 21 -11.02 12.54 -18.71
CA LEU A 21 -9.76 13.03 -19.28
C LEU A 21 -8.89 11.91 -19.87
N LYS A 22 -9.04 10.68 -19.43
CA LYS A 22 -8.34 9.52 -19.97
C LYS A 22 -8.53 9.37 -21.48
N PHE A 23 -9.71 9.69 -22.00
CA PHE A 23 -9.99 9.62 -23.45
C PHE A 23 -9.14 10.61 -24.26
N LYS A 24 -8.76 11.75 -23.65
CA LYS A 24 -7.93 12.79 -24.28
C LYS A 24 -6.43 12.62 -23.96
N PHE A 25 -6.11 12.25 -22.72
CA PHE A 25 -4.74 12.15 -22.19
C PHE A 25 -4.32 10.68 -21.95
N ASN A 26 -4.41 9.85 -22.99
CA ASN A 26 -4.11 8.42 -22.86
C ASN A 26 -2.61 8.07 -22.95
N LYS A 27 -1.73 9.07 -23.12
CA LYS A 27 -0.28 8.84 -23.21
C LYS A 27 0.30 8.43 -21.86
N PRO A 28 1.13 7.37 -21.81
CA PRO A 28 1.78 6.93 -20.57
C PRO A 28 2.59 8.05 -19.89
N ASP A 29 3.25 8.89 -20.68
CA ASP A 29 4.10 9.97 -20.20
C ASP A 29 3.34 11.01 -19.38
N PHE A 30 2.10 11.33 -19.76
CA PHE A 30 1.26 12.24 -18.99
C PHE A 30 0.94 11.70 -17.60
N LYS A 31 0.58 10.42 -17.51
CA LYS A 31 0.31 9.77 -16.21
C LYS A 31 1.55 9.69 -15.34
N ASN A 32 2.71 9.37 -15.95
CA ASN A 32 3.98 9.35 -15.26
C ASN A 32 4.38 10.74 -14.76
N GLY A 33 4.18 11.78 -15.57
CA GLY A 33 4.42 13.18 -15.17
C GLY A 33 3.60 13.59 -13.95
N LEU A 34 2.27 13.31 -13.95
CA LEU A 34 1.43 13.56 -12.77
C LEU A 34 1.88 12.79 -11.55
N LYS A 35 2.22 11.51 -11.70
CA LYS A 35 2.73 10.68 -10.61
C LYS A 35 4.02 11.25 -10.03
N LEU A 36 4.96 11.68 -10.88
CA LEU A 36 6.22 12.29 -10.44
C LEU A 36 5.97 13.61 -9.71
N TYR A 37 5.08 14.47 -10.21
CA TYR A 37 4.69 15.71 -9.54
C TYR A 37 4.12 15.42 -8.14
N ILE A 38 3.18 14.48 -8.03
CA ILE A 38 2.58 14.10 -6.75
C ILE A 38 3.65 13.62 -5.77
N LEU A 39 4.50 12.66 -6.17
CA LEU A 39 5.43 11.99 -5.26
C LEU A 39 6.65 12.85 -4.89
N ASN A 40 7.12 13.72 -5.80
CA ASN A 40 8.36 14.46 -5.59
C ASN A 40 8.14 15.93 -5.20
N ILE A 41 6.94 16.47 -5.37
CA ILE A 41 6.64 17.88 -5.12
C ILE A 41 5.47 18.03 -4.15
N ALA A 42 4.27 17.59 -4.54
CA ALA A 42 3.06 17.87 -3.77
C ALA A 42 3.04 17.13 -2.40
N LEU A 43 3.33 15.82 -2.38
CA LEU A 43 3.40 15.04 -1.14
C LEU A 43 4.50 15.53 -0.19
N PRO A 44 5.77 15.74 -0.62
CA PRO A 44 6.80 16.30 0.24
C PRO A 44 6.40 17.62 0.89
N ALA A 45 5.85 18.57 0.12
CA ALA A 45 5.40 19.86 0.65
C ALA A 45 4.29 19.70 1.69
N THR A 46 3.31 18.83 1.39
CA THR A 46 2.18 18.56 2.29
C THR A 46 2.65 17.92 3.59
N ILE A 47 3.53 16.94 3.53
CA ILE A 47 4.08 16.24 4.69
C ILE A 47 4.93 17.19 5.54
N PHE A 48 5.76 18.03 4.89
CA PHE A 48 6.57 19.01 5.62
C PHE A 48 5.68 19.94 6.46
N ILE A 49 4.71 20.61 5.83
CA ILE A 49 3.77 21.49 6.53
C ILE A 49 3.06 20.74 7.67
N SER A 50 2.58 19.52 7.41
CA SER A 50 1.88 18.73 8.43
C SER A 50 2.74 18.42 9.66
N ILE A 51 3.99 18.04 9.46
CA ILE A 51 4.91 17.69 10.56
C ILE A 51 5.31 18.94 11.35
N VAL A 52 5.68 20.03 10.68
CA VAL A 52 6.15 21.24 11.37
C VAL A 52 5.02 22.02 12.05
N SER A 53 3.75 21.81 11.64
CA SER A 53 2.56 22.42 12.27
C SER A 53 2.12 21.73 13.56
N VAL A 54 2.72 20.60 13.91
CA VAL A 54 2.29 19.76 15.03
C VAL A 54 3.41 19.58 16.04
N GLN A 55 3.07 19.58 17.33
CA GLN A 55 4.01 19.20 18.39
C GLN A 55 4.17 17.68 18.40
N ILE A 56 5.32 17.19 17.92
CA ILE A 56 5.60 15.76 17.92
C ILE A 56 5.86 15.28 19.34
N ASN A 57 4.99 14.39 19.82
CA ASN A 57 5.20 13.67 21.07
C ASN A 57 6.15 12.48 20.83
N SER A 58 7.00 12.17 21.81
CA SER A 58 7.89 10.99 21.77
C SER A 58 7.15 9.67 21.49
N LYS A 59 5.86 9.58 21.84
CA LYS A 59 5.01 8.42 21.53
C LYS A 59 4.88 8.15 20.02
N TYR A 60 4.99 9.18 19.17
CA TYR A 60 4.90 9.00 17.71
C TYR A 60 6.08 8.23 17.12
N LEU A 61 7.21 8.15 17.83
CA LEU A 61 8.36 7.34 17.43
C LEU A 61 8.06 5.83 17.44
N LEU A 62 7.00 5.39 18.12
CA LEU A 62 6.54 3.99 18.11
C LEU A 62 5.72 3.65 16.85
N PHE A 63 5.16 4.63 16.14
CA PHE A 63 4.29 4.40 14.99
C PHE A 63 4.96 3.66 13.83
N PRO A 64 6.23 3.92 13.46
CA PRO A 64 6.92 3.11 12.46
C PRO A 64 7.04 1.63 12.84
N LEU A 65 7.22 1.33 14.13
CA LEU A 65 7.29 -0.05 14.62
C LEU A 65 5.92 -0.74 14.55
N ILE A 66 4.84 -0.01 14.86
CA ILE A 66 3.47 -0.52 14.72
C ILE A 66 3.18 -0.85 13.25
N ALA A 67 3.57 0.04 12.32
CA ALA A 67 3.40 -0.19 10.89
C ALA A 67 4.21 -1.41 10.41
N LEU A 68 5.46 -1.53 10.85
CA LEU A 68 6.31 -2.66 10.51
C LEU A 68 5.70 -3.98 11.01
N PHE A 69 5.23 -4.01 12.26
CA PHE A 69 4.56 -5.17 12.85
C PHE A 69 3.28 -5.53 12.08
N PHE A 70 2.44 -4.54 11.74
CA PHE A 70 1.24 -4.74 10.94
C PHE A 70 1.54 -5.35 9.57
N ASN A 71 2.55 -4.82 8.85
CA ASN A 71 2.98 -5.35 7.56
C ASN A 71 3.47 -6.80 7.69
N ILE A 72 4.22 -7.12 8.73
CA ILE A 72 4.69 -8.48 9.02
C ILE A 72 3.50 -9.41 9.28
N MET A 73 2.50 -9.00 10.04
CA MET A 73 1.29 -9.79 10.28
C MET A 73 0.56 -10.10 8.96
N ILE A 74 0.34 -9.07 8.12
CA ILE A 74 -0.31 -9.28 6.82
C ILE A 74 0.53 -10.17 5.91
N PHE A 75 1.85 -10.06 5.96
CA PHE A 75 2.76 -10.92 5.19
C PHE A 75 2.57 -12.39 5.56
N PHE A 76 2.52 -12.73 6.84
CA PHE A 76 2.29 -14.11 7.30
C PHE A 76 0.87 -14.63 7.02
N LEU A 77 -0.11 -13.75 6.91
CA LEU A 77 -1.51 -14.10 6.63
C LEU A 77 -1.83 -14.10 5.12
N SER A 78 -0.99 -13.49 4.28
CA SER A 78 -1.21 -13.42 2.82
C SER A 78 -1.36 -14.80 2.16
N PRO A 79 -0.67 -15.90 2.57
CA PRO A 79 -0.90 -17.23 2.02
C PRO A 79 -2.32 -17.74 2.23
N VAL A 80 -2.98 -17.35 3.32
CA VAL A 80 -4.39 -17.71 3.56
C VAL A 80 -5.29 -17.08 2.49
N LEU A 81 -5.07 -15.80 2.17
CA LEU A 81 -5.79 -15.10 1.09
C LEU A 81 -5.57 -15.77 -0.26
N LEU A 82 -4.33 -16.17 -0.56
CA LEU A 82 -3.98 -16.87 -1.80
C LEU A 82 -4.64 -18.26 -1.89
N LYS A 83 -4.77 -18.97 -0.76
CA LYS A 83 -5.47 -20.24 -0.69
C LYS A 83 -6.97 -20.08 -0.92
N ILE A 84 -7.61 -19.11 -0.27
CA ILE A 84 -9.04 -18.78 -0.45
C ILE A 84 -9.32 -18.42 -1.91
N SER A 85 -8.45 -17.63 -2.55
CA SER A 85 -8.60 -17.20 -3.94
C SER A 85 -8.30 -18.29 -4.96
N ASN A 86 -7.86 -19.48 -4.50
CA ASN A 86 -7.58 -20.66 -5.32
C ASN A 86 -6.68 -20.38 -6.56
N ILE A 87 -5.66 -19.54 -6.36
CA ILE A 87 -4.69 -19.22 -7.40
C ILE A 87 -3.69 -20.38 -7.51
N THR A 88 -3.60 -21.00 -8.70
CA THR A 88 -2.76 -22.18 -8.92
C THR A 88 -1.38 -21.84 -9.51
N ASP A 89 -1.31 -20.81 -10.32
CA ASP A 89 -0.07 -20.36 -10.99
C ASP A 89 0.97 -19.87 -9.96
N ALA A 90 2.14 -20.52 -9.93
CA ALA A 90 3.19 -20.23 -8.96
C ALA A 90 3.77 -18.82 -9.11
N ARG A 91 3.88 -18.29 -10.34
CA ARG A 91 4.37 -16.92 -10.61
C ARG A 91 3.40 -15.89 -10.06
N LYS A 92 2.09 -16.06 -10.31
CA LYS A 92 1.04 -15.20 -9.77
C LYS A 92 0.98 -15.26 -8.25
N LYS A 93 1.16 -16.45 -7.66
CA LYS A 93 1.24 -16.58 -6.19
C LYS A 93 2.39 -15.75 -5.63
N ARG A 94 3.61 -15.88 -6.15
CA ARG A 94 4.77 -15.10 -5.70
C ARG A 94 4.57 -13.60 -5.88
N THR A 95 4.02 -13.19 -7.03
CA THR A 95 3.67 -11.80 -7.32
C THR A 95 2.69 -11.22 -6.31
N LEU A 96 1.60 -11.93 -6.04
CA LEU A 96 0.59 -11.48 -5.09
C LEU A 96 1.08 -11.51 -3.65
N PHE A 97 1.89 -12.49 -3.28
CA PHE A 97 2.50 -12.57 -1.97
C PHE A 97 3.30 -11.32 -1.63
N MET A 98 4.03 -10.79 -2.61
CA MET A 98 4.76 -9.53 -2.49
C MET A 98 3.84 -8.31 -2.36
N LEU A 99 2.74 -8.28 -3.14
CA LEU A 99 1.86 -7.11 -3.22
C LEU A 99 0.88 -7.03 -2.03
N LEU A 100 0.30 -8.16 -1.60
CA LEU A 100 -0.76 -8.18 -0.59
C LEU A 100 -0.30 -7.61 0.76
N ALA A 101 0.96 -7.81 1.13
CA ALA A 101 1.53 -7.33 2.38
C ALA A 101 2.08 -5.88 2.31
N SER A 102 1.91 -5.21 1.19
CA SER A 102 2.45 -3.86 0.98
C SER A 102 1.37 -2.80 1.01
N PHE A 103 1.71 -1.59 1.49
CA PHE A 103 0.81 -0.45 1.58
C PHE A 103 1.40 0.78 0.91
N ALA A 104 0.55 1.64 0.32
CA ALA A 104 0.92 2.90 -0.31
C ALA A 104 -0.06 4.02 0.11
N PRO A 105 -0.01 4.48 1.35
CA PRO A 105 -0.93 5.49 1.84
C PRO A 105 -0.79 6.84 1.15
N GLY A 106 0.38 7.17 0.64
CA GLY A 106 0.65 8.47 0.02
C GLY A 106 -0.30 8.84 -1.11
N LEU A 107 -0.67 7.88 -1.98
CA LEU A 107 -1.57 8.14 -3.10
C LEU A 107 -3.05 7.87 -2.77
N SER A 108 -3.34 6.92 -1.89
CA SER A 108 -4.71 6.49 -1.61
C SER A 108 -5.33 7.10 -0.36
N CYS A 109 -4.52 7.45 0.64
CA CYS A 109 -5.00 7.86 1.96
C CYS A 109 -4.66 9.31 2.29
N PHE A 110 -3.44 9.79 2.00
CA PHE A 110 -2.99 11.11 2.45
C PHE A 110 -3.89 12.26 2.00
N PRO A 111 -4.41 12.31 0.76
CA PRO A 111 -5.36 13.35 0.37
C PRO A 111 -6.63 13.35 1.24
N ILE A 112 -7.14 12.15 1.55
CA ILE A 112 -8.36 11.98 2.36
C ILE A 112 -8.07 12.34 3.82
N ILE A 113 -6.93 11.90 4.37
CA ILE A 113 -6.50 12.23 5.72
C ILE A 113 -6.30 13.75 5.87
N ASN A 114 -5.64 14.39 4.91
CA ASN A 114 -5.41 15.84 4.94
C ASN A 114 -6.72 16.63 4.97
N GLU A 115 -7.71 16.21 4.20
CA GLU A 115 -9.00 16.89 4.05
C GLU A 115 -9.92 16.65 5.23
N PHE A 116 -10.05 15.39 5.66
CA PHE A 116 -11.07 15.01 6.66
C PHE A 116 -10.54 14.87 8.09
N LEU A 117 -9.24 14.60 8.29
CA LEU A 117 -8.64 14.35 9.59
C LEU A 117 -7.59 15.41 10.00
N GLY A 118 -7.25 16.31 9.07
CA GLY A 118 -6.35 17.43 9.33
C GLY A 118 -4.86 17.09 9.44
N TYR A 119 -4.05 18.10 9.77
CA TYR A 119 -2.59 18.05 9.72
C TYR A 119 -1.97 17.10 10.75
N GLU A 120 -2.55 17.03 11.95
CA GLU A 120 -2.03 16.14 12.98
C GLU A 120 -2.12 14.68 12.57
N SER A 121 -3.28 14.26 12.05
CA SER A 121 -3.46 12.91 11.53
C SER A 121 -2.57 12.64 10.31
N LEU A 122 -2.35 13.62 9.46
CA LEU A 122 -1.45 13.47 8.31
C LEU A 122 0.02 13.35 8.74
N ALA A 123 0.45 14.11 9.75
CA ALA A 123 1.79 13.97 10.33
C ALA A 123 1.98 12.57 10.92
N LYS A 124 1.03 12.07 11.72
CA LYS A 124 1.02 10.70 12.25
C LYS A 124 1.08 9.67 11.11
N ALA A 125 0.24 9.83 10.07
CA ALA A 125 0.22 8.94 8.90
C ALA A 125 1.57 8.89 8.18
N SER A 126 2.24 10.03 8.05
CA SER A 126 3.54 10.13 7.39
C SER A 126 4.63 9.39 8.16
N ILE A 127 4.61 9.50 9.49
CA ILE A 127 5.53 8.77 10.38
C ILE A 127 5.24 7.26 10.33
N ILE A 128 3.97 6.84 10.31
CA ILE A 128 3.55 5.45 10.13
C ILE A 128 4.06 4.90 8.79
N ASP A 129 3.93 5.68 7.69
CA ASP A 129 4.36 5.26 6.36
C ASP A 129 5.88 5.06 6.27
N PHE A 130 6.66 5.75 7.06
CA PHE A 130 8.10 5.49 7.13
C PHE A 130 8.40 4.05 7.56
N GLY A 131 7.70 3.51 8.57
CA GLY A 131 7.81 2.10 8.97
C GLY A 131 7.36 1.13 7.88
N ASN A 132 6.26 1.44 7.18
CA ASN A 132 5.82 0.69 6.01
C ASN A 132 6.89 0.68 4.90
N LYS A 133 7.56 1.80 4.65
CA LYS A 133 8.63 1.89 3.65
C LYS A 133 9.84 1.04 4.01
N LEU A 134 10.22 0.96 5.28
CA LEU A 134 11.27 0.03 5.72
C LEU A 134 10.93 -1.41 5.36
N PHE A 135 9.67 -1.81 5.57
CA PHE A 135 9.23 -3.14 5.20
C PHE A 135 9.25 -3.36 3.68
N VAL A 136 8.63 -2.49 2.90
CA VAL A 136 8.49 -2.70 1.44
C VAL A 136 9.81 -2.55 0.69
N LEU A 137 10.71 -1.67 1.12
CA LEU A 137 11.98 -1.42 0.43
C LEU A 137 13.07 -2.43 0.82
N ILE A 138 13.15 -2.78 2.10
CA ILE A 138 14.22 -3.64 2.61
C ILE A 138 13.74 -5.09 2.68
N PHE A 139 12.72 -5.37 3.49
CA PHE A 139 12.32 -6.75 3.74
C PHE A 139 11.78 -7.43 2.47
N LEU A 140 10.85 -6.80 1.74
CA LEU A 140 10.30 -7.40 0.52
C LEU A 140 11.32 -7.52 -0.60
N PHE A 141 12.36 -6.69 -0.63
CA PHE A 141 13.47 -6.89 -1.56
C PHE A 141 14.17 -8.21 -1.30
N PHE A 142 14.54 -8.50 -0.05
CA PHE A 142 15.15 -9.80 0.29
C PHE A 142 14.23 -10.97 -0.05
N VAL A 143 12.92 -10.80 0.15
CA VAL A 143 11.93 -11.82 -0.22
C VAL A 143 11.93 -12.05 -1.74
N ALA A 144 11.98 -11.00 -2.56
CA ALA A 144 12.03 -11.11 -4.01
C ALA A 144 13.26 -11.89 -4.49
N PHE A 145 14.44 -11.57 -3.95
CA PHE A 145 15.68 -12.27 -4.27
C PHE A 145 15.67 -13.73 -3.81
N LYS A 146 15.10 -14.01 -2.65
CA LYS A 146 14.97 -15.39 -2.18
C LYS A 146 14.08 -16.21 -3.10
N PHE A 147 12.97 -15.65 -3.59
CA PHE A 147 12.14 -16.31 -4.59
C PHE A 147 12.88 -16.53 -5.91
N HIS A 148 13.68 -15.57 -6.36
CA HIS A 148 14.51 -15.71 -7.55
C HIS A 148 15.52 -16.87 -7.41
N ASN A 149 16.31 -16.88 -6.34
CA ASN A 149 17.30 -17.91 -6.08
C ASN A 149 16.68 -19.30 -5.96
N SER A 150 15.55 -19.43 -5.25
CA SER A 150 14.82 -20.68 -5.10
C SER A 150 14.26 -21.20 -6.45
N ASN A 151 13.79 -20.28 -7.31
CA ASN A 151 13.21 -20.64 -8.60
C ASN A 151 14.25 -21.08 -9.64
N GLN A 152 15.48 -20.53 -9.56
CA GLN A 152 16.54 -20.79 -10.53
C GLN A 152 17.49 -21.91 -10.13
N ASN A 153 17.34 -22.51 -8.95
CA ASN A 153 18.28 -23.49 -8.38
C ASN A 153 19.74 -22.98 -8.33
N ASN A 154 19.94 -21.66 -8.31
CA ASN A 154 21.25 -21.05 -8.37
C ASN A 154 21.90 -20.96 -6.99
N THR A 155 22.92 -21.78 -6.77
CA THR A 155 23.78 -21.80 -5.59
C THR A 155 24.90 -20.73 -5.61
N ASN A 156 25.01 -19.92 -6.63
CA ASN A 156 26.07 -18.91 -6.74
C ASN A 156 25.69 -17.58 -6.05
N ASN A 157 26.06 -17.50 -4.78
CA ASN A 157 25.92 -16.36 -3.88
C ASN A 157 26.96 -15.26 -4.13
N ASN A 158 26.96 -14.55 -5.25
CA ASN A 158 27.86 -13.40 -5.44
C ASN A 158 27.16 -12.12 -5.92
N ASN A 159 26.08 -11.69 -5.24
CA ASN A 159 25.42 -10.44 -5.57
C ASN A 159 25.20 -9.54 -4.36
N ASN A 160 26.33 -9.03 -3.77
CA ASN A 160 26.27 -8.01 -2.71
C ASN A 160 26.00 -6.58 -3.23
N LYS A 161 25.90 -6.37 -4.55
CA LYS A 161 25.73 -5.04 -5.16
C LYS A 161 24.34 -4.39 -5.02
N PRO A 162 23.21 -5.10 -4.98
CA PRO A 162 21.91 -4.45 -4.98
C PRO A 162 21.49 -3.83 -3.64
N ILE A 163 22.02 -4.30 -2.50
CA ILE A 163 21.62 -3.82 -1.17
C ILE A 163 21.96 -2.34 -0.96
N ASN A 164 23.17 -1.92 -1.30
CA ASN A 164 23.59 -0.52 -1.15
C ASN A 164 22.75 0.42 -2.02
N THR A 165 22.34 -0.02 -3.21
CA THR A 165 21.49 0.78 -4.11
C THR A 165 20.11 0.98 -3.50
N ILE A 166 19.55 -0.03 -2.82
CA ILE A 166 18.22 0.02 -2.22
C ILE A 166 18.23 0.86 -0.94
N ILE A 167 19.23 0.67 -0.08
CA ILE A 167 19.39 1.51 1.09
C ILE A 167 19.54 2.98 0.66
N LYS A 168 20.34 3.24 -0.38
CA LYS A 168 20.49 4.57 -0.97
C LYS A 168 19.15 5.11 -1.50
N SER A 169 18.34 4.30 -2.17
CA SER A 169 17.02 4.73 -2.68
C SER A 169 16.05 5.05 -1.56
N LEU A 170 16.08 4.32 -0.43
CA LEU A 170 15.25 4.62 0.75
C LEU A 170 15.58 6.00 1.32
N PHE A 171 16.87 6.31 1.48
CA PHE A 171 17.28 7.60 2.04
C PHE A 171 17.13 8.75 1.03
N LEU A 172 17.20 8.48 -0.27
CA LEU A 172 17.06 9.50 -1.32
C LEU A 172 15.60 9.72 -1.78
N GLU A 173 14.63 8.97 -1.26
CA GLU A 173 13.23 9.23 -1.57
C GLU A 173 12.81 10.60 -1.01
N PRO A 174 12.25 11.51 -1.83
CA PRO A 174 11.93 12.88 -1.42
C PRO A 174 11.06 12.96 -0.15
N ILE A 175 10.10 12.06 0.00
CA ILE A 175 9.23 12.01 1.18
C ILE A 175 10.04 11.70 2.44
N ASN A 176 10.97 10.74 2.40
CA ASN A 176 11.79 10.36 3.55
C ASN A 176 12.78 11.47 3.94
N ILE A 177 13.37 12.13 2.94
CA ILE A 177 14.23 13.30 3.16
C ILE A 177 13.45 14.40 3.88
N ILE A 178 12.25 14.70 3.43
CA ILE A 178 11.39 15.74 4.03
C ILE A 178 10.98 15.36 5.45
N ILE A 179 10.59 14.12 5.69
CA ILE A 179 10.25 13.65 7.05
C ILE A 179 11.47 13.84 7.98
N PHE A 180 12.65 13.41 7.53
CA PHE A 180 13.88 13.54 8.30
C PHE A 180 14.24 15.02 8.58
N MET A 181 14.18 15.87 7.56
CA MET A 181 14.42 17.30 7.72
C MET A 181 13.41 17.97 8.64
N ALA A 182 12.12 17.65 8.54
CA ALA A 182 11.09 18.19 9.40
C ALA A 182 11.27 17.76 10.87
N ILE A 183 11.65 16.51 11.12
CA ILE A 183 11.96 16.01 12.47
C ILE A 183 13.22 16.71 13.03
N LEU A 184 14.28 16.86 12.24
CA LEU A 184 15.47 17.60 12.66
C LEU A 184 15.14 19.06 13.01
N PHE A 185 14.33 19.71 12.19
CA PHE A 185 13.89 21.08 12.45
C PHE A 185 13.14 21.19 13.78
N LEU A 186 12.20 20.29 14.06
CA LEU A 186 11.49 20.27 15.33
C LEU A 186 12.38 19.89 16.52
N SER A 187 13.38 19.04 16.32
CA SER A 187 14.32 18.64 17.38
C SER A 187 15.20 19.81 17.85
N SER A 188 15.42 20.80 16.99
CA SER A 188 16.10 22.05 17.33
C SER A 188 15.24 23.02 18.14
N ARG A 189 14.04 22.61 18.60
CA ARG A 189 13.00 23.42 19.26
C ARG A 189 12.45 24.57 18.40
N SER A 190 12.68 24.50 17.10
CA SER A 190 12.11 25.44 16.14
C SER A 190 10.63 25.11 15.90
N THR A 191 9.84 26.14 15.62
CA THR A 191 8.40 26.06 15.36
C THR A 191 8.10 26.54 13.93
N ILE A 192 6.91 26.35 13.46
CA ILE A 192 6.48 26.84 12.14
C ILE A 192 6.70 28.36 12.00
N ASN A 193 6.63 29.10 13.11
CA ASN A 193 6.82 30.57 13.12
C ASN A 193 8.29 30.99 12.84
N ASP A 194 9.24 30.07 12.98
CA ASP A 194 10.66 30.33 12.70
C ASP A 194 10.99 30.12 11.21
N ILE A 195 10.03 29.63 10.42
CA ILE A 195 10.18 29.46 8.98
C ILE A 195 9.80 30.76 8.26
N PRO A 196 10.58 31.24 7.28
CA PRO A 196 10.22 32.41 6.49
C PRO A 196 8.82 32.26 5.86
N ILE A 197 7.97 33.29 6.00
CA ILE A 197 6.58 33.31 5.52
C ILE A 197 6.51 32.92 4.04
N LEU A 198 7.46 33.40 3.23
CA LEU A 198 7.53 33.05 1.79
C LEU A 198 7.62 31.55 1.54
N LEU A 199 8.37 30.80 2.36
CA LEU A 199 8.49 29.34 2.24
C LEU A 199 7.21 28.65 2.71
N ILE A 200 6.58 29.12 3.77
CA ILE A 200 5.29 28.61 4.24
C ILE A 200 4.22 28.79 3.15
N ASP A 201 4.14 29.97 2.56
CA ASP A 201 3.19 30.28 1.48
C ASP A 201 3.44 29.41 0.23
N LEU A 202 4.72 29.23 -0.14
CA LEU A 202 5.08 28.37 -1.26
C LEU A 202 4.65 26.93 -1.03
N PHE A 203 5.01 26.35 0.11
CA PHE A 203 4.65 24.98 0.43
C PHE A 203 3.13 24.81 0.61
N SER A 204 2.42 25.81 1.15
CA SER A 204 0.96 25.78 1.30
C SER A 204 0.27 25.76 -0.06
N LYS A 205 0.70 26.59 -1.02
CA LYS A 205 0.14 26.57 -2.39
C LYS A 205 0.39 25.25 -3.11
N ILE A 206 1.57 24.66 -2.93
CA ILE A 206 1.88 23.34 -3.49
C ILE A 206 1.01 22.26 -2.84
N LYS A 207 0.89 22.28 -1.50
CA LYS A 207 0.05 21.36 -0.73
C LYS A 207 -1.41 21.38 -1.23
N ASP A 208 -1.98 22.54 -1.51
CA ASP A 208 -3.37 22.68 -1.94
C ASP A 208 -3.65 22.02 -3.30
N THR A 209 -2.60 21.75 -4.09
CA THR A 209 -2.72 20.99 -5.33
C THR A 209 -2.81 19.48 -5.12
N LEU A 210 -2.40 18.96 -3.95
CA LEU A 210 -2.28 17.52 -3.72
C LEU A 210 -3.59 16.78 -3.98
N THR A 211 -4.64 17.14 -3.25
CA THR A 211 -5.93 16.44 -3.28
C THR A 211 -6.54 16.41 -4.68
N PRO A 212 -6.74 17.54 -5.40
CA PRO A 212 -7.35 17.52 -6.73
C PRO A 212 -6.50 16.76 -7.75
N VAL A 213 -5.18 16.93 -7.73
CA VAL A 213 -4.30 16.26 -8.71
C VAL A 213 -4.26 14.75 -8.47
N VAL A 214 -4.23 14.29 -7.22
CA VAL A 214 -4.27 12.86 -6.89
C VAL A 214 -5.60 12.23 -7.30
N LEU A 215 -6.73 12.87 -7.04
CA LEU A 215 -8.06 12.34 -7.40
C LEU A 215 -8.23 12.24 -8.93
N ILE A 216 -7.76 13.24 -9.68
CA ILE A 216 -7.72 13.19 -11.14
C ILE A 216 -6.79 12.06 -11.62
N PHE A 217 -5.60 11.90 -11.02
CA PHE A 217 -4.66 10.82 -11.33
C PHE A 217 -5.28 9.44 -11.08
N ILE A 218 -6.04 9.27 -9.99
CA ILE A 218 -6.77 8.03 -9.70
C ILE A 218 -7.76 7.74 -10.82
N GLY A 219 -8.57 8.72 -11.23
CA GLY A 219 -9.51 8.60 -12.34
C GLY A 219 -8.84 8.19 -13.65
N LEU A 220 -7.72 8.85 -14.02
CA LEU A 220 -6.90 8.49 -15.18
C LEU A 220 -6.36 7.06 -15.12
N SER A 221 -6.14 6.55 -13.92
CA SER A 221 -5.53 5.24 -13.69
C SER A 221 -6.53 4.08 -13.75
N ILE A 222 -7.84 4.34 -13.73
CA ILE A 222 -8.87 3.30 -13.83
C ILE A 222 -8.71 2.53 -15.15
N VAL A 223 -8.58 1.21 -15.08
CA VAL A 223 -8.47 0.30 -16.22
C VAL A 223 -9.70 -0.59 -16.28
N PHE A 224 -10.31 -0.74 -17.46
CA PHE A 224 -11.42 -1.66 -17.68
C PHE A 224 -10.97 -2.86 -18.52
N ASN A 225 -10.64 -3.95 -17.86
CA ASN A 225 -10.47 -5.26 -18.49
C ASN A 225 -11.29 -6.29 -17.69
N ARG A 226 -12.42 -6.72 -18.24
CA ARG A 226 -13.40 -7.57 -17.55
C ARG A 226 -12.79 -8.86 -16.99
N ASN A 227 -11.88 -9.49 -17.73
CA ASN A 227 -11.29 -10.76 -17.31
C ASN A 227 -10.26 -10.57 -16.17
N VAL A 228 -9.49 -9.50 -16.25
CA VAL A 228 -8.53 -9.14 -15.21
C VAL A 228 -9.27 -8.70 -13.94
N PHE A 229 -10.28 -7.86 -14.09
CA PHE A 229 -11.11 -7.37 -12.99
C PHE A 229 -11.73 -8.51 -12.17
N LYS A 230 -12.32 -9.52 -12.83
CA LYS A 230 -12.91 -10.69 -12.16
C LYS A 230 -11.92 -11.48 -11.31
N ASN A 231 -10.64 -11.47 -11.66
CA ASN A 231 -9.61 -12.19 -10.91
C ASN A 231 -9.01 -11.35 -9.77
N ILE A 232 -9.01 -10.04 -9.89
CA ILE A 232 -8.35 -9.13 -8.94
C ILE A 232 -9.32 -8.63 -7.86
N LEU A 233 -10.56 -8.31 -8.23
CA LEU A 233 -11.53 -7.72 -7.31
C LEU A 233 -11.78 -8.56 -6.05
N PRO A 234 -11.97 -9.90 -6.14
CA PRO A 234 -12.12 -10.73 -4.95
C PRO A 234 -10.96 -10.60 -3.98
N LEU A 235 -9.73 -10.57 -4.50
CA LEU A 235 -8.52 -10.43 -3.69
C LEU A 235 -8.43 -9.08 -2.99
N LEU A 236 -8.87 -8.00 -3.64
CA LEU A 236 -8.90 -6.67 -3.04
C LEU A 236 -9.89 -6.63 -1.86
N PHE A 237 -11.07 -7.22 -1.99
CA PHE A 237 -12.02 -7.35 -0.89
C PHE A 237 -11.48 -8.21 0.25
N LEU A 238 -10.90 -9.37 -0.05
CA LEU A 238 -10.29 -10.24 0.95
C LEU A 238 -9.16 -9.53 1.71
N ARG A 239 -8.27 -8.84 1.00
CA ARG A 239 -7.18 -8.07 1.60
C ARG A 239 -7.72 -6.95 2.51
N SER A 240 -8.67 -6.16 2.01
CA SER A 240 -9.24 -5.05 2.78
C SER A 240 -9.98 -5.54 4.03
N GLY A 241 -10.76 -6.62 3.91
CA GLY A 241 -11.41 -7.24 5.07
C GLY A 241 -10.42 -7.75 6.12
N LEU A 242 -9.35 -8.43 5.69
CA LEU A 242 -8.30 -8.91 6.59
C LEU A 242 -7.56 -7.75 7.27
N CYS A 243 -7.18 -6.72 6.50
CA CYS A 243 -6.46 -5.57 7.03
C CYS A 243 -7.31 -4.78 8.04
N LEU A 244 -8.60 -4.56 7.75
CA LEU A 244 -9.53 -3.93 8.69
C LEU A 244 -9.68 -4.76 9.97
N LEU A 245 -9.84 -6.07 9.85
CA LEU A 245 -10.01 -6.96 10.99
C LEU A 245 -8.81 -6.90 11.94
N ILE A 246 -7.59 -6.99 11.39
CA ILE A 246 -6.36 -6.93 12.18
C ILE A 246 -6.16 -5.54 12.78
N SER A 247 -6.38 -4.47 11.98
CA SER A 247 -6.27 -3.09 12.47
C SER A 247 -7.22 -2.83 13.64
N THR A 248 -8.47 -3.27 13.53
CA THR A 248 -9.48 -3.12 14.58
C THR A 248 -9.09 -3.90 15.84
N ALA A 249 -8.62 -5.13 15.70
CA ALA A 249 -8.15 -5.93 16.83
C ALA A 249 -6.93 -5.28 17.51
N CYS A 250 -5.96 -4.79 16.73
CA CYS A 250 -4.80 -4.09 17.27
C CYS A 250 -5.20 -2.82 18.04
N MET A 251 -6.11 -2.01 17.49
CA MET A 251 -6.60 -0.80 18.17
C MET A 251 -7.30 -1.12 19.50
N GLN A 252 -8.12 -2.16 19.50
CA GLN A 252 -8.85 -2.59 20.71
C GLN A 252 -7.89 -3.09 21.79
N ILE A 253 -6.85 -3.87 21.44
CA ILE A 253 -5.84 -4.38 22.35
C ILE A 253 -4.97 -3.26 22.92
N THR A 254 -4.60 -2.28 22.08
CA THR A 254 -3.74 -1.16 22.48
C THR A 254 -4.48 -0.04 23.21
N GLY A 255 -5.82 -0.11 23.29
CA GLY A 255 -6.65 0.85 24.00
C GLY A 255 -6.71 2.23 23.33
N PHE A 256 -6.60 2.29 22.00
CA PHE A 256 -6.82 3.55 21.27
C PHE A 256 -8.27 4.01 21.42
N ASN A 257 -8.47 5.17 22.06
CA ASN A 257 -9.79 5.74 22.36
C ASN A 257 -10.07 7.06 21.63
N LEU A 258 -9.04 7.68 21.03
CA LEU A 258 -9.22 8.93 20.28
C LEU A 258 -9.92 8.64 18.95
N SER A 259 -11.03 9.31 18.69
CA SER A 259 -11.83 9.12 17.47
C SER A 259 -11.03 9.33 16.18
N GLU A 260 -10.13 10.29 16.17
CA GLU A 260 -9.29 10.62 15.02
C GLU A 260 -8.25 9.52 14.75
N ASP A 261 -7.62 8.97 15.80
CA ASP A 261 -6.66 7.87 15.65
C ASP A 261 -7.35 6.60 15.14
N ILE A 262 -8.57 6.29 15.62
CA ILE A 262 -9.35 5.15 15.12
C ILE A 262 -9.63 5.32 13.62
N LYS A 263 -10.13 6.48 13.18
CA LYS A 263 -10.36 6.77 11.76
C LYS A 263 -9.08 6.68 10.95
N LEU A 264 -7.98 7.22 11.47
CA LEU A 264 -6.67 7.20 10.83
C LEU A 264 -6.20 5.75 10.55
N PHE A 265 -6.23 4.88 11.55
CA PHE A 265 -5.80 3.48 11.38
C PHE A 265 -6.72 2.69 10.45
N ILE A 266 -8.04 2.96 10.45
CA ILE A 266 -8.98 2.36 9.49
C ILE A 266 -8.62 2.78 8.06
N VAL A 267 -8.41 4.07 7.82
CA VAL A 267 -8.03 4.60 6.49
C VAL A 267 -6.70 3.99 6.02
N LEU A 268 -5.68 3.97 6.88
CA LEU A 268 -4.37 3.42 6.54
C LEU A 268 -4.43 1.92 6.25
N SER A 269 -5.27 1.15 6.96
CA SER A 269 -5.44 -0.28 6.73
C SER A 269 -6.08 -0.59 5.37
N LEU A 270 -6.86 0.33 4.82
CA LEU A 270 -7.49 0.24 3.51
C LEU A 270 -6.63 0.78 2.38
N SER A 271 -5.41 1.23 2.65
CA SER A 271 -4.54 1.80 1.62
C SER A 271 -4.26 0.84 0.46
N SER A 272 -4.01 1.39 -0.72
CA SER A 272 -3.64 0.63 -1.91
C SER A 272 -2.32 -0.12 -1.73
N VAL A 273 -2.02 -1.07 -2.61
CA VAL A 273 -0.73 -1.76 -2.58
C VAL A 273 0.40 -0.86 -3.09
N SER A 274 1.60 -1.09 -2.57
CA SER A 274 2.78 -0.31 -2.90
C SER A 274 3.35 -0.66 -4.27
N PHE A 275 3.92 0.34 -4.94
CA PHE A 275 4.65 0.17 -6.19
C PHE A 275 6.05 -0.43 -5.98
N TRP A 276 6.65 -0.30 -4.80
CA TRP A 276 8.00 -0.76 -4.53
C TRP A 276 8.22 -2.27 -4.72
N PRO A 277 7.36 -3.16 -4.22
CA PRO A 277 7.49 -4.58 -4.51
C PRO A 277 7.43 -4.89 -6.01
N PHE A 278 6.66 -4.14 -6.79
CA PHE A 278 6.62 -4.26 -8.24
C PHE A 278 7.97 -3.91 -8.88
N LEU A 279 8.66 -2.87 -8.39
CA LEU A 279 10.01 -2.55 -8.86
C LEU A 279 11.01 -3.68 -8.55
N HIS A 280 10.91 -4.30 -7.37
CA HIS A 280 11.74 -5.46 -7.03
C HIS A 280 11.48 -6.64 -7.97
N MET A 281 10.22 -6.94 -8.27
CA MET A 281 9.84 -7.97 -9.24
C MET A 281 10.33 -7.64 -10.66
N THR A 282 10.23 -6.38 -11.09
CA THR A 282 10.74 -5.93 -12.39
C THR A 282 12.26 -6.03 -12.46
N PHE A 283 12.96 -5.76 -11.36
CA PHE A 283 14.41 -5.95 -11.29
C PHE A 283 14.77 -7.42 -11.48
N VAL A 284 14.08 -8.33 -10.79
CA VAL A 284 14.26 -9.79 -10.96
C VAL A 284 13.94 -10.21 -12.41
N ASP A 285 12.84 -9.72 -12.99
CA ASP A 285 12.45 -9.99 -14.37
C ASP A 285 13.54 -9.57 -15.38
N ASN A 286 14.24 -8.46 -15.09
CA ASN A 286 15.40 -8.03 -15.87
C ASN A 286 16.61 -8.98 -15.76
N LEU A 287 16.82 -9.63 -14.61
CA LEU A 287 17.83 -10.67 -14.46
C LEU A 287 17.46 -11.94 -15.24
N GLU A 288 16.17 -12.17 -15.44
CA GLU A 288 15.59 -13.33 -16.10
C GLU A 288 15.23 -13.08 -17.58
N LYS A 289 15.83 -12.09 -18.25
CA LYS A 289 15.51 -11.73 -19.66
C LYS A 289 15.63 -12.88 -20.64
N ASN A 290 16.57 -13.81 -20.40
CA ASN A 290 16.85 -14.93 -21.27
C ASN A 290 16.06 -16.20 -20.88
N ILE A 291 15.16 -16.11 -19.91
CA ILE A 291 14.36 -17.22 -19.42
C ILE A 291 12.98 -17.15 -20.05
N GLU A 292 12.45 -18.32 -20.45
CA GLU A 292 11.10 -18.45 -20.97
C GLU A 292 10.07 -17.86 -19.97
N GLU A 293 9.07 -17.16 -20.49
CA GLU A 293 8.09 -16.43 -19.67
C GLU A 293 7.43 -17.32 -18.60
N GLU A 294 7.16 -18.60 -18.93
CA GLU A 294 6.52 -19.55 -18.01
C GLU A 294 7.42 -19.97 -16.84
N LYS A 295 8.73 -19.89 -16.99
CA LYS A 295 9.74 -20.27 -15.99
C LYS A 295 10.22 -19.10 -15.14
N LYS A 296 9.82 -17.87 -15.44
CA LYS A 296 10.17 -16.68 -14.67
C LYS A 296 9.66 -16.75 -13.24
N THR A 297 10.31 -16.02 -12.35
CA THR A 297 9.94 -15.99 -10.92
C THR A 297 8.60 -15.29 -10.68
N PHE A 298 8.34 -14.16 -11.36
CA PHE A 298 7.16 -13.35 -11.18
C PHE A 298 6.35 -13.17 -12.46
N ASP A 299 5.05 -12.92 -12.32
CA ASP A 299 4.18 -12.41 -13.38
C ASP A 299 4.04 -10.88 -13.21
N THR A 300 4.99 -10.14 -13.80
CA THR A 300 5.04 -8.67 -13.69
C THR A 300 3.84 -8.00 -14.36
N ARG A 301 3.29 -8.58 -15.44
CA ARG A 301 2.08 -8.07 -16.09
C ARG A 301 0.88 -8.16 -15.16
N TYR A 302 0.72 -9.28 -14.47
CA TYR A 302 -0.35 -9.45 -13.49
C TYR A 302 -0.16 -8.51 -12.29
N GLY A 303 1.07 -8.33 -11.82
CA GLY A 303 1.43 -7.39 -10.77
C GLY A 303 1.06 -5.94 -11.11
N LEU A 304 1.36 -5.50 -12.33
CA LEU A 304 0.99 -4.15 -12.80
C LEU A 304 -0.53 -3.96 -12.84
N ASN A 305 -1.27 -4.97 -13.31
CA ASN A 305 -2.73 -4.93 -13.30
C ASN A 305 -3.27 -4.84 -11.86
N PHE A 306 -2.71 -5.61 -10.93
CA PHE A 306 -3.13 -5.57 -9.52
C PHE A 306 -2.94 -4.18 -8.90
N LEU A 307 -1.81 -3.53 -9.16
CA LEU A 307 -1.55 -2.14 -8.79
C LEU A 307 -2.59 -1.18 -9.36
N ALA A 308 -2.88 -1.30 -10.66
CA ALA A 308 -3.81 -0.41 -11.35
C ALA A 308 -5.24 -0.48 -10.82
N TYR A 309 -5.69 -1.67 -10.36
CA TYR A 309 -7.02 -1.82 -9.75
C TYR A 309 -7.03 -1.47 -8.26
N SER A 310 -5.91 -1.69 -7.55
CA SER A 310 -5.82 -1.47 -6.12
C SER A 310 -6.01 -0.01 -5.73
N LEU A 311 -5.44 0.93 -6.48
CA LEU A 311 -5.49 2.34 -6.15
C LEU A 311 -6.93 2.92 -6.19
N PRO A 312 -7.69 2.82 -7.31
CA PRO A 312 -9.06 3.32 -7.32
C PRO A 312 -9.97 2.55 -6.37
N PHE A 313 -9.80 1.23 -6.22
CA PHE A 313 -10.57 0.43 -5.27
C PHE A 313 -10.39 0.94 -3.85
N SER A 314 -9.16 1.13 -3.40
CA SER A 314 -8.83 1.64 -2.07
C SER A 314 -9.48 3.01 -1.82
N THR A 315 -9.27 3.97 -2.72
CA THR A 315 -9.79 5.33 -2.58
C THR A 315 -11.32 5.36 -2.55
N ILE A 316 -11.98 4.63 -3.46
CA ILE A 316 -13.45 4.54 -3.51
C ILE A 316 -13.98 3.90 -2.22
N THR A 317 -13.33 2.83 -1.74
CA THR A 317 -13.73 2.15 -0.51
C THR A 317 -13.61 3.08 0.70
N ILE A 318 -12.50 3.79 0.85
CA ILE A 318 -12.31 4.74 1.96
C ILE A 318 -13.39 5.84 1.89
N LEU A 319 -13.58 6.47 0.73
CA LEU A 319 -14.58 7.52 0.55
C LEU A 319 -16.00 7.06 0.81
N SER A 320 -16.32 5.79 0.53
CA SER A 320 -17.65 5.21 0.79
C SER A 320 -17.93 5.00 2.28
N LEU A 321 -16.90 4.88 3.11
CA LEU A 321 -17.03 4.68 4.56
C LEU A 321 -17.14 6.00 5.33
N PHE A 322 -16.54 7.09 4.83
CA PHE A 322 -16.49 8.38 5.51
C PHE A 322 -17.84 9.06 5.78
N PRO A 323 -18.90 8.96 4.94
CA PRO A 323 -20.19 9.58 5.22
C PRO A 323 -20.83 9.13 6.55
N ASN A 324 -20.47 7.93 7.00
CA ASN A 324 -20.98 7.32 8.23
C ASN A 324 -19.89 7.23 9.31
N GLU A 325 -19.28 8.34 9.66
CA GLU A 325 -18.19 8.41 10.64
C GLU A 325 -18.51 7.71 11.97
N GLN A 326 -19.76 7.82 12.44
CA GLN A 326 -20.19 7.17 13.69
C GLN A 326 -20.11 5.65 13.62
N LEU A 327 -20.26 5.04 12.44
CA LEU A 327 -20.08 3.60 12.25
C LEU A 327 -18.62 3.18 12.47
N LEU A 328 -17.68 4.06 12.12
CA LEU A 328 -16.24 3.77 12.23
C LEU A 328 -15.73 3.84 13.67
N LEU A 329 -16.42 4.58 14.54
CA LEU A 329 -16.04 4.72 15.96
C LEU A 329 -16.46 3.53 16.82
N ASN A 330 -17.37 2.70 16.34
CA ASN A 330 -17.78 1.48 17.04
C ASN A 330 -17.04 0.27 16.49
N PHE A 331 -16.16 -0.33 17.27
CA PHE A 331 -15.39 -1.52 16.85
C PHE A 331 -16.27 -2.67 16.35
N ASN A 332 -17.46 -2.89 16.93
CA ASN A 332 -18.36 -3.94 16.46
C ASN A 332 -18.83 -3.70 15.01
N ASN A 333 -19.09 -2.44 14.65
CA ASN A 333 -19.45 -2.09 13.29
C ASN A 333 -18.28 -2.30 12.33
N VAL A 334 -17.06 -1.94 12.75
CA VAL A 334 -15.85 -2.14 11.92
C VAL A 334 -15.58 -3.64 11.74
N TYR A 335 -15.76 -4.47 12.77
CA TYR A 335 -15.71 -5.92 12.63
C TYR A 335 -16.76 -6.44 11.65
N PHE A 336 -18.00 -5.95 11.73
CA PHE A 336 -19.06 -6.32 10.79
C PHE A 336 -18.67 -5.95 9.34
N ILE A 337 -18.15 -4.74 9.10
CA ILE A 337 -17.66 -4.30 7.78
C ILE A 337 -16.50 -5.21 7.32
N SER A 338 -15.57 -5.53 8.21
CA SER A 338 -14.42 -6.40 7.91
C SER A 338 -14.86 -7.80 7.46
N ILE A 339 -15.79 -8.39 8.20
CA ILE A 339 -16.37 -9.71 7.89
C ILE A 339 -17.16 -9.64 6.59
N SER A 340 -17.96 -8.59 6.37
CA SER A 340 -18.71 -8.39 5.12
C SER A 340 -17.76 -8.33 3.91
N PHE A 341 -16.62 -7.65 4.02
CA PHE A 341 -15.62 -7.61 2.95
C PHE A 341 -15.03 -8.99 2.67
N LEU A 342 -14.71 -9.75 3.72
CA LEU A 342 -14.23 -11.12 3.56
C LEU A 342 -15.28 -12.02 2.88
N LEU A 343 -16.53 -11.94 3.30
CA LEU A 343 -17.65 -12.70 2.69
C LEU A 343 -17.88 -12.32 1.23
N ILE A 344 -17.88 -11.02 0.91
CA ILE A 344 -17.96 -10.53 -0.47
C ILE A 344 -16.79 -11.07 -1.30
N GLY A 345 -15.58 -11.03 -0.78
CA GLY A 345 -14.39 -11.55 -1.46
C GLY A 345 -14.49 -13.05 -1.75
N ILE A 346 -14.95 -13.85 -0.77
CA ILE A 346 -15.19 -15.30 -0.94
C ILE A 346 -16.28 -15.53 -1.97
N PHE A 347 -17.42 -14.85 -1.86
CA PHE A 347 -18.56 -14.97 -2.78
C PHE A 347 -18.16 -14.64 -4.22
N LEU A 348 -17.44 -13.55 -4.44
CA LEU A 348 -16.93 -13.17 -5.76
C LEU A 348 -15.92 -14.21 -6.30
N THR A 349 -15.10 -14.81 -5.43
CA THR A 349 -14.19 -15.88 -5.83
C THR A 349 -14.95 -17.08 -6.35
N ILE A 350 -16.03 -17.46 -5.69
CA ILE A 350 -16.88 -18.60 -6.10
C ILE A 350 -17.59 -18.29 -7.43
N ILE A 351 -18.18 -17.10 -7.59
CA ILE A 351 -18.90 -16.71 -8.79
C ILE A 351 -18.00 -16.62 -10.02
N PHE A 352 -16.84 -15.98 -9.87
CA PHE A 352 -15.95 -15.72 -11.01
C PHE A 352 -15.08 -16.93 -11.38
N ASN A 353 -14.92 -17.91 -10.49
CA ASN A 353 -14.09 -19.09 -10.70
C ASN A 353 -14.77 -20.41 -10.27
N PRO A 354 -15.99 -20.72 -10.74
CA PRO A 354 -16.78 -21.87 -10.24
C PRO A 354 -16.12 -23.22 -10.50
N TYR A 355 -15.36 -23.36 -11.59
CA TYR A 355 -14.71 -24.62 -11.97
C TYR A 355 -13.45 -24.93 -11.16
N ARG A 356 -12.83 -23.95 -10.51
CA ARG A 356 -11.63 -24.13 -9.69
C ARG A 356 -11.88 -24.86 -8.37
N PHE A 357 -13.13 -24.84 -7.87
CA PHE A 357 -13.52 -25.58 -6.66
C PHE A 357 -13.82 -27.06 -6.94
N LYS A 358 -14.05 -27.47 -8.22
CA LYS A 358 -14.38 -28.85 -8.59
C LYS A 358 -13.15 -29.71 -8.91
N SER A 359 -11.99 -29.15 -9.19
CA SER A 359 -10.77 -29.90 -9.42
C SER A 359 -10.05 -30.17 -8.10
N LYS A 360 -10.51 -31.14 -7.35
CA LYS A 360 -9.67 -31.86 -6.36
C LYS A 360 -8.62 -32.64 -7.17
N GLU A 361 -7.37 -32.48 -6.74
CA GLU A 361 -6.18 -33.24 -7.16
C GLU A 361 -5.21 -32.56 -8.14
N LYS A 362 -4.35 -31.72 -7.53
CA LYS A 362 -2.89 -31.79 -7.70
C LYS A 362 -2.32 -31.06 -6.49
N LYS A 363 -1.45 -31.75 -5.71
CA LYS A 363 -0.77 -31.24 -4.53
C LYS A 363 -0.30 -29.80 -4.75
N SER A 364 -1.13 -28.82 -4.35
CA SER A 364 -0.69 -27.45 -4.19
C SER A 364 0.16 -27.45 -2.93
N MET A 365 1.43 -27.07 -3.03
CA MET A 365 2.22 -26.78 -1.83
C MET A 365 1.39 -25.89 -0.91
N ASP A 366 1.08 -26.38 0.28
CA ASP A 366 0.32 -25.64 1.26
C ASP A 366 1.03 -24.31 1.56
N GLY A 367 0.29 -23.19 1.66
CA GLY A 367 0.87 -21.89 1.94
C GLY A 367 1.73 -21.85 3.20
N ILE A 368 1.45 -22.77 4.17
CA ILE A 368 2.27 -23.01 5.36
C ILE A 368 3.63 -23.63 4.98
N ASN A 369 3.67 -24.54 4.01
CA ASN A 369 4.91 -25.09 3.49
C ASN A 369 5.75 -24.04 2.74
N TYR A 370 5.12 -23.07 2.11
CA TYR A 370 5.82 -21.94 1.47
C TYR A 370 6.56 -21.07 2.50
N ILE A 371 5.92 -20.78 3.64
CA ILE A 371 6.56 -20.06 4.74
C ILE A 371 7.59 -20.98 5.42
N ARG A 372 7.28 -22.25 5.62
CA ARG A 372 8.18 -23.21 6.23
C ARG A 372 9.45 -23.41 5.39
N GLU A 373 9.35 -23.61 4.10
CA GLU A 373 10.52 -23.66 3.20
C GLU A 373 11.28 -22.34 3.14
N PHE A 374 10.56 -21.21 3.27
CA PHE A 374 11.20 -19.90 3.36
C PHE A 374 12.14 -19.80 4.58
N PHE A 375 11.79 -20.41 5.72
CA PHE A 375 12.58 -20.34 6.95
C PHE A 375 13.47 -21.55 7.21
N THR A 376 13.14 -22.76 6.72
CA THR A 376 13.89 -24.00 7.02
C THR A 376 15.12 -24.25 6.15
N ASN A 377 15.18 -23.73 4.92
CA ASN A 377 16.39 -23.80 4.08
C ASN A 377 17.62 -23.06 4.67
N LYS A 378 17.51 -22.46 5.86
CA LYS A 378 18.63 -21.84 6.57
C LYS A 378 19.31 -22.77 7.59
N LEU A 379 18.67 -23.89 7.97
CA LEU A 379 19.22 -24.77 9.02
C LEU A 379 20.09 -25.92 8.48
N GLU A 380 19.99 -26.25 7.20
CA GLU A 380 20.79 -27.33 6.60
C GLU A 380 22.15 -26.86 6.03
N THR A 381 22.37 -25.56 5.85
CA THR A 381 23.66 -25.03 5.34
C THR A 381 24.67 -24.66 6.41
N THR A 382 24.36 -24.86 7.70
CA THR A 382 25.27 -24.59 8.83
C THR A 382 25.87 -25.87 9.45
N GLN A 383 25.61 -27.04 8.84
CA GLN A 383 26.17 -28.33 9.28
C GLN A 383 26.92 -29.08 8.16
N LYS A 384 27.67 -28.37 7.34
CA LYS A 384 28.71 -28.98 6.52
C LYS A 384 29.96 -28.11 6.49
#